data_60ec1b07ab015167e6f8717bf69f7dd2
#
_entry.id   60ec1b07ab015167e6f8717bf69f7dd2
#
_cell.length_a   1.000
_cell.length_b   1.000
_cell.length_c   1.000
_cell.angle_alpha   90.00
_cell.angle_beta   90.00
_cell.angle_gamma   90.00
#
_symmetry.space_group_name_H-M   'P 1'
#
loop_
_entity.id
_entity.type
_entity.pdbx_description
1 polymer ?
#
loop_
_entity_poly.entity_id
_entity_poly.type
_entity_poly.pdbx_seq_one_letter_code
_entity_poly.pdbx_strand_id
1 'polypeptide(L)'
;MNNRRDFLYNCAIASFLGITFSAQTSAGIFKRKVCPFCTIPDTHPNALLGQVKWNRKDFRYFIAGRDTYDMEQEVWDNEFKLAFDSWAKVTPLTFRQVTSEEEYDIIISVGNRRKQSFGKSGGVLAWAQLPTNKNFDGVLLSKFDLAENWVTPEELITEYGMVLRSVAAHEIGHLLGLSHSNDPDALMYPYINNALEPRSDDIKKIQKLYGKP
;
A
#
# COMPACT_ATOMS: atom_id res chain seq x y z
N MET A 1 -18.81 -23.19 -5.07
CA MET A 1 -18.45 -21.76 -5.09
C MET A 1 -17.63 -21.49 -3.84
N ASN A 2 -16.29 -21.46 -3.96
CA ASN A 2 -15.41 -21.17 -2.82
C ASN A 2 -15.52 -19.68 -2.50
N ASN A 3 -16.08 -19.36 -1.36
CA ASN A 3 -16.37 -18.02 -0.93
C ASN A 3 -15.05 -17.29 -0.64
N ARG A 4 -14.83 -16.12 -1.24
CA ARG A 4 -13.65 -15.27 -1.01
C ARG A 4 -13.46 -14.89 0.47
N ARG A 5 -14.54 -14.87 1.26
CA ARG A 5 -14.49 -14.67 2.73
C ARG A 5 -13.57 -15.67 3.44
N ASP A 6 -13.63 -16.95 3.05
CA ASP A 6 -12.78 -17.99 3.65
C ASP A 6 -11.31 -17.80 3.31
N PHE A 7 -11.01 -17.09 2.21
CA PHE A 7 -9.66 -16.82 1.76
C PHE A 7 -8.93 -15.81 2.64
N LEU A 8 -9.57 -14.67 2.95
CA LEU A 8 -8.95 -13.63 3.80
C LEU A 8 -8.88 -14.07 5.28
N TYR A 9 -9.93 -14.76 5.76
CA TYR A 9 -9.94 -15.29 7.12
C TYR A 9 -8.79 -16.27 7.35
N ASN A 10 -8.51 -17.15 6.38
CA ASN A 10 -7.40 -18.09 6.46
C ASN A 10 -6.02 -17.43 6.32
N CYS A 11 -5.88 -16.32 5.57
CA CYS A 11 -4.63 -15.55 5.53
C CYS A 11 -4.36 -14.82 6.87
N ALA A 12 -5.39 -14.24 7.49
CA ALA A 12 -5.27 -13.58 8.78
C ALA A 12 -4.92 -14.57 9.91
N ILE A 13 -5.54 -15.76 9.93
CA ILE A 13 -5.30 -16.80 10.95
C ILE A 13 -3.88 -17.41 10.80
N ALA A 14 -3.39 -17.58 9.58
CA ALA A 14 -2.04 -18.13 9.38
C ALA A 14 -0.95 -17.20 9.95
N SER A 15 -1.18 -15.89 9.97
CA SER A 15 -0.28 -14.91 10.61
C SER A 15 -0.35 -14.95 12.15
N PHE A 16 -1.48 -15.37 12.73
CA PHE A 16 -1.70 -15.35 14.19
C PHE A 16 -1.18 -16.60 14.92
N LEU A 17 -1.02 -17.74 14.23
CA LEU A 17 -0.80 -19.02 14.92
C LEU A 17 0.64 -19.57 14.86
N GLY A 18 1.60 -18.88 14.24
CA GLY A 18 3.02 -19.29 14.26
C GLY A 18 3.26 -20.76 13.84
N ILE A 19 2.37 -21.37 13.04
CA ILE A 19 2.45 -22.78 12.66
C ILE A 19 3.47 -22.95 11.55
N THR A 20 4.64 -23.43 11.91
CA THR A 20 5.64 -23.95 10.97
C THR A 20 5.13 -25.27 10.38
N PHE A 21 4.70 -25.26 9.14
CA PHE A 21 4.42 -26.49 8.40
C PHE A 21 5.72 -27.15 7.96
N SER A 22 6.05 -28.26 8.60
CA SER A 22 7.06 -29.19 8.05
C SER A 22 6.46 -29.87 6.81
N ALA A 23 7.19 -29.80 5.71
CA ALA A 23 6.82 -30.40 4.45
C ALA A 23 6.88 -31.93 4.54
N GLN A 24 5.75 -32.63 4.50
CA GLN A 24 5.68 -34.02 4.08
C GLN A 24 5.08 -34.10 2.68
N THR A 25 5.83 -34.69 1.78
CA THR A 25 5.53 -34.89 0.39
C THR A 25 4.45 -35.94 0.18
N SER A 26 3.29 -35.50 -0.30
CA SER A 26 2.39 -36.33 -1.11
C SER A 26 1.84 -35.45 -2.23
N ALA A 27 1.93 -35.98 -3.46
CA ALA A 27 1.66 -35.26 -4.71
C ALA A 27 0.16 -34.94 -4.89
N GLY A 28 -0.30 -33.91 -4.21
CA GLY A 28 -1.50 -33.20 -4.50
C GLY A 28 -1.12 -31.81 -4.99
N ILE A 29 -1.63 -31.40 -6.17
CA ILE A 29 -1.44 -30.05 -6.70
C ILE A 29 -2.18 -29.09 -5.77
N PHE A 30 -1.57 -28.70 -4.65
CA PHE A 30 -2.04 -27.56 -3.87
C PHE A 30 -1.73 -26.29 -4.66
N LYS A 31 -2.76 -25.76 -5.36
CA LYS A 31 -2.70 -24.37 -5.83
C LYS A 31 -2.39 -23.51 -4.61
N ARG A 32 -1.17 -22.98 -4.52
CA ARG A 32 -0.81 -22.00 -3.50
C ARG A 32 -1.85 -20.87 -3.57
N LYS A 33 -2.61 -20.69 -2.50
CA LYS A 33 -3.43 -19.49 -2.35
C LYS A 33 -2.45 -18.32 -2.23
N VAL A 34 -2.46 -17.43 -3.20
CA VAL A 34 -1.64 -16.23 -3.17
C VAL A 34 -2.38 -15.23 -2.29
N CYS A 35 -1.77 -14.81 -1.20
CA CYS A 35 -2.30 -13.69 -0.42
C CYS A 35 -2.08 -12.38 -1.17
N PRO A 36 -3.04 -11.44 -1.15
CA PRO A 36 -2.87 -10.12 -1.74
C PRO A 36 -1.65 -9.39 -1.14
N PHE A 37 -0.81 -8.80 -1.98
CA PHE A 37 0.45 -8.19 -1.55
C PHE A 37 0.84 -6.99 -2.43
N CYS A 38 1.77 -6.19 -1.95
CA CYS A 38 2.48 -5.16 -2.70
C CYS A 38 3.62 -5.79 -3.52
N THR A 39 3.90 -5.27 -4.72
CA THR A 39 4.96 -5.81 -5.62
C THR A 39 6.28 -5.09 -5.56
N ILE A 40 6.56 -4.25 -4.61
CA ILE A 40 7.92 -3.72 -4.50
C ILE A 40 8.83 -4.89 -4.14
N PRO A 41 9.83 -5.24 -4.99
CA PRO A 41 10.77 -6.28 -4.64
C PRO A 41 11.56 -5.89 -3.39
N ASP A 42 11.65 -6.77 -2.40
CA ASP A 42 12.50 -6.58 -1.21
C ASP A 42 13.99 -6.37 -1.56
N THR A 43 14.34 -6.67 -2.80
CA THR A 43 15.70 -6.56 -3.36
C THR A 43 15.98 -5.25 -4.10
N HIS A 44 15.11 -4.20 -3.96
CA HIS A 44 15.43 -2.93 -4.61
C HIS A 44 16.79 -2.41 -4.07
N PRO A 45 17.79 -2.17 -4.95
CA PRO A 45 19.17 -1.84 -4.50
C PRO A 45 19.25 -0.67 -3.52
N ASN A 46 18.32 0.28 -3.65
CA ASN A 46 18.26 1.47 -2.79
C ASN A 46 17.54 1.20 -1.46
N ALA A 47 16.70 0.18 -1.38
CA ALA A 47 16.05 -0.25 -0.14
C ALA A 47 17.07 -0.80 0.87
N LEU A 48 18.10 -1.50 0.38
CA LEU A 48 19.20 -2.02 1.20
C LEU A 48 20.14 -0.92 1.69
N LEU A 49 20.20 0.24 1.03
CA LEU A 49 21.06 1.36 1.42
C LEU A 49 20.44 2.25 2.52
N GLY A 50 19.19 2.00 2.91
CA GLY A 50 18.58 2.47 4.17
C GLY A 50 18.41 3.97 4.35
N GLN A 51 18.53 4.80 3.31
CA GLN A 51 18.43 6.26 3.45
C GLN A 51 18.04 6.99 2.16
N VAL A 52 17.12 6.45 1.37
CA VAL A 52 16.52 7.23 0.28
C VAL A 52 15.37 8.06 0.85
N LYS A 53 15.30 9.32 0.52
CA LYS A 53 14.23 10.22 0.97
C LYS A 53 14.11 11.44 0.08
N TRP A 54 13.02 12.14 0.21
CA TRP A 54 12.84 13.44 -0.42
C TRP A 54 13.66 14.53 0.29
N ASN A 55 14.04 15.55 -0.49
CA ASN A 55 14.69 16.78 0.01
C ASN A 55 13.68 17.87 0.40
N ARG A 56 12.44 17.49 0.70
CA ARG A 56 11.36 18.41 1.09
C ARG A 56 10.48 17.77 2.16
N LYS A 57 9.60 18.58 2.74
CA LYS A 57 8.64 18.15 3.77
C LYS A 57 7.19 18.46 3.41
N ASP A 58 6.96 19.27 2.39
CA ASP A 58 5.66 19.64 1.86
C ASP A 58 5.45 18.96 0.50
N PHE A 59 4.31 18.29 0.35
CA PHE A 59 4.00 17.49 -0.83
C PHE A 59 2.66 17.87 -1.44
N ARG A 60 2.64 17.93 -2.76
CA ARG A 60 1.43 18.05 -3.56
C ARG A 60 1.18 16.70 -4.23
N TYR A 61 -0.01 16.16 -4.07
CA TYR A 61 -0.38 14.93 -4.72
C TYR A 61 -1.59 15.10 -5.63
N PHE A 62 -1.55 14.44 -6.77
CA PHE A 62 -2.62 14.40 -7.76
C PHE A 62 -3.14 12.98 -7.91
N ILE A 63 -4.47 12.81 -7.90
CA ILE A 63 -5.12 11.52 -8.11
C ILE A 63 -5.69 11.49 -9.53
N ALA A 64 -5.13 10.61 -10.38
CA ALA A 64 -5.50 10.45 -11.77
C ALA A 64 -6.32 9.17 -11.98
N GLY A 65 -7.28 9.21 -12.91
CA GLY A 65 -7.98 8.03 -13.40
C GLY A 65 -9.01 7.41 -12.44
N ARG A 66 -9.78 8.25 -11.76
CA ARG A 66 -10.77 7.89 -10.73
C ARG A 66 -12.11 7.34 -11.24
N ASP A 67 -12.24 7.05 -12.52
CA ASP A 67 -13.46 6.46 -13.10
C ASP A 67 -13.60 4.99 -12.67
N THR A 68 -13.96 4.77 -11.41
CA THR A 68 -14.24 3.45 -10.87
C THR A 68 -15.73 3.22 -10.78
N TYR A 69 -16.19 2.05 -11.19
CA TYR A 69 -17.60 1.68 -11.10
C TYR A 69 -18.07 1.34 -9.69
N ASP A 70 -17.10 1.08 -8.78
CA ASP A 70 -17.38 0.46 -7.49
C ASP A 70 -17.28 1.43 -6.30
N MET A 71 -16.71 2.63 -6.48
CA MET A 71 -16.54 3.62 -5.42
C MET A 71 -16.58 5.04 -5.98
N GLU A 72 -17.35 5.93 -5.35
CA GLU A 72 -17.46 7.33 -5.77
C GLU A 72 -16.13 8.09 -5.61
N GLN A 73 -15.92 9.06 -6.51
CA GLN A 73 -14.68 9.85 -6.52
C GLN A 73 -14.37 10.54 -5.18
N GLU A 74 -15.40 11.08 -4.55
CA GLU A 74 -15.24 11.75 -3.24
C GLU A 74 -14.76 10.77 -2.15
N VAL A 75 -15.22 9.52 -2.20
CA VAL A 75 -14.78 8.47 -1.27
C VAL A 75 -13.32 8.13 -1.52
N TRP A 76 -12.91 7.95 -2.78
CA TRP A 76 -11.50 7.77 -3.14
C TRP A 76 -10.62 8.88 -2.61
N ASP A 77 -11.00 10.13 -2.86
CA ASP A 77 -10.25 11.31 -2.43
C ASP A 77 -10.12 11.37 -0.91
N ASN A 78 -11.20 11.05 -0.18
CA ASN A 78 -11.20 11.01 1.27
C ASN A 78 -10.30 9.89 1.83
N GLU A 79 -10.36 8.69 1.26
CA GLU A 79 -9.53 7.57 1.72
C GLU A 79 -8.03 7.84 1.51
N PHE A 80 -7.65 8.42 0.37
CA PHE A 80 -6.26 8.85 0.14
C PHE A 80 -5.86 10.00 1.07
N LYS A 81 -6.74 10.98 1.28
CA LYS A 81 -6.47 12.05 2.23
C LYS A 81 -6.19 11.50 3.62
N LEU A 82 -7.04 10.62 4.13
CA LEU A 82 -6.86 9.99 5.44
C LEU A 82 -5.58 9.15 5.52
N ALA A 83 -5.20 8.48 4.41
CA ALA A 83 -3.94 7.75 4.31
C ALA A 83 -2.72 8.69 4.41
N PHE A 84 -2.70 9.82 3.70
CA PHE A 84 -1.65 10.84 3.84
C PHE A 84 -1.63 11.47 5.24
N ASP A 85 -2.80 11.79 5.78
CA ASP A 85 -2.93 12.36 7.14
C ASP A 85 -2.35 11.43 8.20
N SER A 86 -2.43 10.11 8.02
CA SER A 86 -1.85 9.13 8.95
C SER A 86 -0.33 9.27 9.08
N TRP A 87 0.37 9.56 7.98
CA TRP A 87 1.80 9.84 7.98
C TRP A 87 2.13 11.24 8.50
N ALA A 88 1.29 12.25 8.21
CA ALA A 88 1.45 13.60 8.73
C ALA A 88 1.36 13.66 10.27
N LYS A 89 0.53 12.83 10.89
CA LYS A 89 0.41 12.73 12.37
C LYS A 89 1.72 12.33 13.06
N VAL A 90 2.56 11.56 12.38
CA VAL A 90 3.78 10.97 12.99
C VAL A 90 5.09 11.56 12.47
N THR A 91 5.02 12.54 11.57
CA THR A 91 6.18 13.19 10.93
C THR A 91 5.93 14.69 10.79
N PRO A 92 6.97 15.50 10.51
CA PRO A 92 6.79 16.92 10.16
C PRO A 92 6.44 17.12 8.67
N LEU A 93 5.84 16.12 8.01
CA LEU A 93 5.45 16.17 6.61
C LEU A 93 4.04 16.73 6.46
N THR A 94 3.81 17.48 5.38
CA THR A 94 2.50 18.02 5.01
C THR A 94 2.12 17.58 3.61
N PHE A 95 0.83 17.38 3.38
CA PHE A 95 0.30 16.88 2.12
C PHE A 95 -0.89 17.69 1.68
N ARG A 96 -0.94 18.06 0.41
CA ARG A 96 -2.06 18.78 -0.21
C ARG A 96 -2.45 18.12 -1.53
N GLN A 97 -3.72 17.82 -1.68
CA GLN A 97 -4.26 17.39 -2.97
C GLN A 97 -4.31 18.58 -3.93
N VAL A 98 -3.96 18.32 -5.19
CA VAL A 98 -3.96 19.31 -6.27
C VAL A 98 -4.68 18.76 -7.50
N THR A 99 -4.99 19.66 -8.44
CA THR A 99 -5.55 19.31 -9.74
C THR A 99 -4.44 18.95 -10.74
N SER A 100 -4.81 18.44 -11.91
CA SER A 100 -3.87 18.12 -12.99
C SER A 100 -3.19 19.35 -13.61
N GLU A 101 -3.73 20.55 -13.38
CA GLU A 101 -3.19 21.81 -13.89
C GLU A 101 -2.13 22.41 -12.98
N GLU A 102 -2.03 21.92 -11.74
CA GLU A 102 -1.01 22.34 -10.79
C GLU A 102 0.23 21.46 -10.90
N GLU A 103 1.36 21.96 -10.42
CA GLU A 103 2.53 21.12 -10.20
C GLU A 103 2.29 20.14 -9.05
N TYR A 104 2.76 18.91 -9.21
CA TYR A 104 2.65 17.85 -8.22
C TYR A 104 3.96 17.08 -8.04
N ASP A 105 4.13 16.51 -6.88
CA ASP A 105 5.29 15.72 -6.49
C ASP A 105 4.96 14.22 -6.52
N ILE A 106 3.69 13.88 -6.29
CA ILE A 106 3.19 12.51 -6.23
C ILE A 106 1.98 12.35 -7.16
N ILE A 107 2.00 11.30 -7.97
CA ILE A 107 0.85 10.87 -8.78
C ILE A 107 0.29 9.58 -8.20
N ILE A 108 -1.00 9.57 -7.88
CA ILE A 108 -1.75 8.37 -7.60
C ILE A 108 -2.55 8.02 -8.86
N SER A 109 -2.26 6.89 -9.49
CA SER A 109 -2.95 6.46 -10.71
C SER A 109 -3.78 5.22 -10.42
N VAL A 110 -5.09 5.34 -10.65
CA VAL A 110 -5.99 4.19 -10.62
C VAL A 110 -6.08 3.66 -12.04
N GLY A 111 -5.59 2.46 -12.25
CA GLY A 111 -5.34 1.97 -13.60
C GLY A 111 -6.44 1.13 -14.20
N ASN A 112 -6.60 1.23 -15.53
CA ASN A 112 -7.48 0.36 -16.29
C ASN A 112 -6.80 -1.01 -16.54
N ARG A 113 -7.49 -2.11 -16.23
CA ARG A 113 -7.08 -3.52 -16.42
C ARG A 113 -6.36 -3.82 -17.73
N ARG A 114 -6.75 -3.17 -18.83
CA ARG A 114 -6.23 -3.47 -20.18
C ARG A 114 -4.83 -2.91 -20.46
N LYS A 115 -4.35 -1.99 -19.63
CA LYS A 115 -3.07 -1.28 -19.85
C LYS A 115 -2.05 -1.50 -18.73
N GLN A 116 -2.39 -2.24 -17.67
CA GLN A 116 -1.50 -2.43 -16.52
C GLN A 116 -1.42 -3.92 -16.17
N SER A 117 -0.21 -4.41 -16.00
CA SER A 117 0.07 -5.82 -15.70
C SER A 117 0.05 -6.08 -14.18
N PHE A 118 -1.13 -5.96 -13.56
CA PHE A 118 -1.33 -6.42 -12.19
C PHE A 118 -1.58 -7.93 -12.08
N GLY A 119 -1.81 -8.61 -13.22
CA GLY A 119 -2.11 -10.03 -13.24
C GLY A 119 -3.58 -10.34 -12.97
N LYS A 120 -3.83 -11.36 -12.15
CA LYS A 120 -5.19 -11.75 -11.76
C LYS A 120 -5.61 -11.00 -10.49
N SER A 121 -6.90 -10.61 -10.41
CA SER A 121 -7.50 -10.08 -9.18
C SER A 121 -7.21 -11.00 -7.98
N GLY A 122 -6.92 -10.40 -6.82
CA GLY A 122 -6.49 -11.07 -5.61
C GLY A 122 -4.99 -11.39 -5.56
N GLY A 123 -4.20 -10.81 -6.47
CA GLY A 123 -2.74 -10.86 -6.47
C GLY A 123 -2.12 -9.57 -6.01
N VAL A 124 -1.46 -8.86 -6.93
CA VAL A 124 -0.93 -7.52 -6.69
C VAL A 124 -2.07 -6.52 -6.67
N LEU A 125 -2.15 -5.75 -5.61
CA LEU A 125 -3.21 -4.74 -5.41
C LEU A 125 -2.78 -3.37 -5.91
N ALA A 126 -1.56 -2.99 -5.56
CA ALA A 126 -0.96 -1.71 -5.88
C ALA A 126 0.56 -1.83 -5.91
N TRP A 127 1.21 -0.79 -6.37
CA TRP A 127 2.64 -0.61 -6.23
C TRP A 127 2.99 0.88 -6.24
N ALA A 128 4.12 1.24 -5.64
CA ALA A 128 4.64 2.60 -5.64
C ALA A 128 6.13 2.63 -5.99
N GLN A 129 6.58 3.78 -6.48
CA GLN A 129 8.01 4.05 -6.67
C GLN A 129 8.63 4.48 -5.35
N LEU A 130 9.92 4.19 -5.16
CA LEU A 130 10.71 4.75 -4.07
C LEU A 130 11.55 5.93 -4.58
N PRO A 131 11.88 6.92 -3.72
CA PRO A 131 12.94 7.87 -4.00
C PRO A 131 14.23 7.13 -4.39
N THR A 132 14.98 7.67 -5.34
CA THR A 132 16.18 6.99 -5.88
C THR A 132 17.47 7.37 -5.16
N ASN A 133 17.45 8.41 -4.33
CA ASN A 133 18.61 8.91 -3.60
C ASN A 133 18.20 9.64 -2.30
N LYS A 134 19.20 10.17 -1.56
CA LYS A 134 19.01 10.87 -0.28
C LYS A 134 18.38 12.26 -0.38
N ASN A 135 18.43 12.86 -1.55
CA ASN A 135 17.96 14.23 -1.82
C ASN A 135 17.07 14.20 -3.05
N PHE A 136 16.13 13.29 -3.08
CA PHE A 136 15.20 13.14 -4.21
C PHE A 136 14.31 14.39 -4.33
N ASP A 137 14.17 14.88 -5.55
CA ASP A 137 13.38 16.07 -5.89
C ASP A 137 12.76 15.91 -7.29
N GLY A 138 12.04 14.82 -7.50
CA GLY A 138 11.36 14.50 -8.76
C GLY A 138 9.87 14.31 -8.55
N VAL A 139 9.26 13.52 -9.44
CA VAL A 139 7.87 13.07 -9.32
C VAL A 139 7.87 11.56 -9.12
N LEU A 140 7.09 11.06 -8.16
CA LEU A 140 6.89 9.64 -7.93
C LEU A 140 5.45 9.23 -8.23
N LEU A 141 5.29 7.98 -8.66
CA LEU A 141 4.03 7.39 -9.06
C LEU A 141 3.70 6.20 -8.17
N SER A 142 2.42 6.13 -7.76
CA SER A 142 1.81 4.90 -7.25
C SER A 142 0.64 4.49 -8.14
N LYS A 143 0.42 3.19 -8.32
CA LYS A 143 -0.68 2.65 -9.11
C LYS A 143 -1.48 1.62 -8.34
N PHE A 144 -2.81 1.67 -8.56
CA PHE A 144 -3.81 0.79 -7.92
C PHE A 144 -4.55 -0.03 -8.98
N ASP A 145 -4.76 -1.32 -8.73
CA ASP A 145 -5.49 -2.19 -9.66
C ASP A 145 -7.00 -1.93 -9.58
N LEU A 146 -7.60 -1.46 -10.67
CA LEU A 146 -9.05 -1.33 -10.82
C LEU A 146 -9.80 -2.67 -10.81
N ALA A 147 -9.08 -3.77 -10.88
CA ALA A 147 -9.65 -5.09 -10.89
C ALA A 147 -10.03 -5.60 -9.50
N GLU A 148 -9.55 -4.93 -8.48
CA GLU A 148 -9.85 -5.27 -7.10
C GLU A 148 -11.18 -4.62 -6.67
N ASN A 149 -11.88 -5.29 -5.75
CA ASN A 149 -13.05 -4.72 -5.09
C ASN A 149 -12.55 -3.84 -3.92
N TRP A 150 -12.47 -2.53 -4.16
CA TRP A 150 -12.05 -1.58 -3.15
C TRP A 150 -13.23 -1.24 -2.25
N VAL A 151 -12.98 -1.22 -0.95
CA VAL A 151 -13.96 -0.86 0.09
C VAL A 151 -13.34 0.09 1.11
N THR A 152 -14.19 0.85 1.80
CA THR A 152 -13.79 1.59 3.00
C THR A 152 -13.66 0.65 4.20
N PRO A 153 -13.00 1.04 5.29
CA PRO A 153 -12.96 0.24 6.53
C PRO A 153 -14.36 -0.07 7.08
N GLU A 154 -15.29 0.84 6.93
CA GLU A 154 -16.67 0.72 7.38
C GLU A 154 -17.45 -0.32 6.57
N GLU A 155 -17.28 -0.32 5.26
CA GLU A 155 -17.91 -1.27 4.33
C GLU A 155 -17.38 -2.69 4.50
N LEU A 156 -16.13 -2.88 4.92
CA LEU A 156 -15.54 -4.20 5.13
C LEU A 156 -16.33 -5.05 6.16
N ILE A 157 -17.11 -4.41 7.03
CA ILE A 157 -17.96 -5.10 8.01
C ILE A 157 -19.09 -5.87 7.32
N THR A 158 -19.59 -5.34 6.22
CA THR A 158 -20.76 -5.88 5.48
C THR A 158 -20.41 -6.43 4.11
N GLU A 159 -19.31 -5.96 3.53
CA GLU A 159 -18.87 -6.30 2.19
C GLU A 159 -17.51 -6.99 2.20
N TYR A 160 -17.26 -7.73 1.14
CA TYR A 160 -15.98 -8.35 0.90
C TYR A 160 -15.15 -7.48 -0.05
N GLY A 161 -13.97 -7.05 0.37
CA GLY A 161 -13.09 -6.23 -0.48
C GLY A 161 -11.71 -5.99 0.12
N MET A 162 -10.94 -5.16 -0.57
CA MET A 162 -9.64 -4.65 -0.14
C MET A 162 -9.82 -3.25 0.43
N VAL A 163 -9.39 -3.04 1.67
CA VAL A 163 -9.52 -1.73 2.32
C VAL A 163 -8.59 -0.72 1.65
N LEU A 164 -9.17 0.22 0.90
CA LEU A 164 -8.42 1.20 0.12
C LEU A 164 -7.45 2.00 0.97
N ARG A 165 -7.89 2.53 2.12
CA ARG A 165 -7.06 3.33 3.05
C ARG A 165 -5.83 2.57 3.53
N SER A 166 -5.96 1.28 3.83
CA SER A 166 -4.85 0.45 4.28
C SER A 166 -3.78 0.32 3.20
N VAL A 167 -4.19 -0.02 1.98
CA VAL A 167 -3.27 -0.17 0.85
C VAL A 167 -2.68 1.20 0.47
N ALA A 168 -3.49 2.26 0.45
CA ALA A 168 -3.01 3.61 0.16
C ALA A 168 -1.94 4.08 1.17
N ALA A 169 -2.17 3.88 2.46
CA ALA A 169 -1.20 4.24 3.48
C ALA A 169 0.12 3.45 3.33
N HIS A 170 0.05 2.16 2.98
CA HIS A 170 1.22 1.33 2.69
C HIS A 170 2.01 1.89 1.49
N GLU A 171 1.35 2.12 0.36
CA GLU A 171 2.00 2.64 -0.85
C GLU A 171 2.61 4.04 -0.64
N ILE A 172 1.95 4.90 0.13
CA ILE A 172 2.48 6.20 0.54
C ILE A 172 3.78 6.02 1.35
N GLY A 173 3.87 5.04 2.23
CA GLY A 173 5.10 4.71 2.94
C GLY A 173 6.27 4.45 1.99
N HIS A 174 6.04 3.74 0.87
CA HIS A 174 7.05 3.55 -0.16
C HIS A 174 7.42 4.85 -0.87
N LEU A 175 6.43 5.65 -1.28
CA LEU A 175 6.67 6.98 -1.86
C LEU A 175 7.51 7.88 -0.94
N LEU A 176 7.39 7.71 0.38
CA LEU A 176 8.19 8.41 1.37
C LEU A 176 9.57 7.78 1.65
N GLY A 177 9.90 6.65 1.02
CA GLY A 177 11.22 6.02 1.10
C GLY A 177 11.31 4.84 2.06
N LEU A 178 10.20 4.32 2.58
CA LEU A 178 10.20 3.12 3.39
C LEU A 178 10.20 1.86 2.52
N SER A 179 11.00 0.89 2.90
CA SER A 179 10.92 -0.50 2.41
C SER A 179 9.93 -1.30 3.24
N HIS A 180 9.66 -2.53 2.81
CA HIS A 180 8.85 -3.46 3.59
C HIS A 180 9.40 -3.68 5.01
N SER A 181 8.50 -3.99 5.91
CA SER A 181 8.80 -4.42 7.27
C SER A 181 8.72 -5.94 7.38
N ASN A 182 9.57 -6.54 8.22
CA ASN A 182 9.45 -7.94 8.61
C ASN A 182 8.48 -8.15 9.80
N ASP A 183 8.01 -7.06 10.40
CA ASP A 183 7.03 -7.10 11.48
C ASP A 183 5.62 -7.26 10.89
N PRO A 184 4.91 -8.37 11.14
CA PRO A 184 3.58 -8.61 10.58
C PRO A 184 2.51 -7.63 11.07
N ASP A 185 2.76 -6.92 12.16
CA ASP A 185 1.84 -5.90 12.69
C ASP A 185 2.10 -4.51 12.08
N ALA A 186 3.23 -4.32 11.38
CA ALA A 186 3.56 -3.05 10.74
C ALA A 186 2.65 -2.77 9.54
N LEU A 187 2.34 -1.49 9.27
CA LEU A 187 1.66 -1.07 8.05
C LEU A 187 2.48 -1.45 6.80
N MET A 188 3.82 -1.35 6.87
CA MET A 188 4.72 -1.69 5.77
C MET A 188 5.02 -3.19 5.63
N TYR A 189 4.26 -4.08 6.30
CA TYR A 189 4.34 -5.52 6.05
C TYR A 189 3.87 -5.83 4.62
N PRO A 190 4.58 -6.70 3.82
CA PRO A 190 4.28 -6.87 2.39
C PRO A 190 2.93 -7.52 2.09
N TYR A 191 2.29 -8.13 3.07
CA TYR A 191 0.97 -8.73 2.94
C TYR A 191 -0.07 -7.91 3.70
N ILE A 192 -1.29 -7.85 3.18
CA ILE A 192 -2.38 -7.08 3.79
C ILE A 192 -2.65 -7.55 5.22
N ASN A 193 -2.62 -6.59 6.14
CA ASN A 193 -3.00 -6.76 7.56
C ASN A 193 -4.08 -5.77 8.02
N ASN A 194 -4.68 -5.01 7.07
CA ASN A 194 -5.71 -3.98 7.31
C ASN A 194 -5.31 -2.88 8.33
N ALA A 195 -4.01 -2.65 8.52
CA ALA A 195 -3.54 -1.49 9.29
C ALA A 195 -3.91 -0.19 8.55
N LEU A 196 -4.58 0.74 9.23
CA LEU A 196 -5.03 2.02 8.66
C LEU A 196 -4.03 3.16 8.91
N GLU A 197 -3.10 2.96 9.84
CA GLU A 197 -2.13 3.97 10.28
C GLU A 197 -0.76 3.31 10.52
N PRO A 198 0.35 4.07 10.41
CA PRO A 198 1.68 3.59 10.74
C PRO A 198 1.75 3.02 12.17
N ARG A 199 2.40 1.88 12.32
CA ARG A 199 2.64 1.21 13.60
C ARG A 199 4.05 1.53 14.12
N SER A 200 4.40 0.99 15.26
CA SER A 200 5.65 1.31 15.97
C SER A 200 6.92 1.16 15.13
N ASP A 201 7.03 0.12 14.29
CA ASP A 201 8.17 -0.09 13.40
C ASP A 201 8.21 0.95 12.28
N ASP A 202 7.05 1.22 11.66
CA ASP A 202 6.90 2.22 10.61
C ASP A 202 7.25 3.62 11.12
N ILE A 203 6.70 3.99 12.28
CA ILE A 203 6.94 5.29 12.94
C ILE A 203 8.43 5.47 13.24
N LYS A 204 9.08 4.46 13.78
CA LYS A 204 10.51 4.49 14.08
C LYS A 204 11.35 4.73 12.81
N LYS A 205 11.00 4.04 11.73
CA LYS A 205 11.71 4.14 10.46
C LYS A 205 11.48 5.48 9.78
N ILE A 206 10.23 5.96 9.70
CA ILE A 206 9.92 7.23 9.02
C ILE A 206 10.47 8.44 9.80
N GLN A 207 10.43 8.41 11.13
CA GLN A 207 11.01 9.47 11.97
C GLN A 207 12.53 9.50 11.89
N LYS A 208 13.20 8.38 11.60
CA LYS A 208 14.64 8.38 11.29
C LYS A 208 14.95 9.13 9.99
N LEU A 209 14.04 9.11 9.01
CA LEU A 209 14.21 9.81 7.72
C LEU A 209 13.90 11.31 7.82
N TYR A 210 12.79 11.69 8.48
CA TYR A 210 12.23 13.03 8.41
C TYR A 210 12.17 13.77 9.76
N GLY A 211 12.37 13.08 10.87
CA GLY A 211 12.22 13.64 12.21
C GLY A 211 10.83 13.39 12.80
N LYS A 212 10.65 13.81 14.04
CA LYS A 212 9.36 13.80 14.73
C LYS A 212 8.52 15.02 14.34
N PRO A 213 7.18 15.00 14.53
CA PRO A 213 6.30 16.14 14.32
C PRO A 213 6.76 17.38 15.08
#